data_a4fd03b70b1941a6cd8a056132cb0663
#
_entry.id   a4fd03b70b1941a6cd8a056132cb0663
#
_cell.length_a   1.000
_cell.length_b   1.000
_cell.length_c   1.000
_cell.angle_alpha   90.00
_cell.angle_beta   90.00
_cell.angle_gamma   90.00
#
_symmetry.space_group_name_H-M   'P 1'
#
loop_
_entity.id
_entity.type
_entity.pdbx_description
1 polymer ?
#
loop_
_entity_poly.entity_id
_entity_poly.type
_entity_poly.pdbx_seq_one_letter_code
_entity_poly.pdbx_strand_id
1 'polypeptide(L)'
;MDNKMKLIEKIFSVKNRKNHKVVHLLFFRMKFRQRVSNQELLNKINAILCNEEKIIGKLIETSKPKKGKAFLPFLSLHLVDKCNNNCESCSHFCTLADNFILNPSDYEKDLIILAHKFNVGEIDLMGGEPLLHPQIVKIFDITRQILPQTFICLHTNGILLPKMPDEFWEACRKNKIAFKITKYPVMKNFSEVVDLCLRNEIRIETLINGNEFLHWMDRSGNGQIEENFHACKSKFGCCYILRNSKLYTCPTACYMDYYNRYFNTELPVEAGIDIIYSSPEEILNYLKTPLSCCRYCRNINKLK
;
A
#
# COMPACT_ATOMS: atom_id res chain seq x y z
N MET A 1 25.47 -5.45 -7.21
CA MET A 1 24.25 -5.69 -6.44
C MET A 1 24.38 -5.23 -4.99
N ASP A 2 25.56 -5.23 -4.44
CA ASP A 2 25.86 -4.97 -3.02
C ASP A 2 25.74 -3.48 -2.57
N ASN A 3 25.91 -2.52 -3.48
CA ASN A 3 25.96 -1.10 -3.12
C ASN A 3 24.58 -0.42 -2.88
N LYS A 4 23.50 -0.92 -3.51
CA LYS A 4 22.16 -0.32 -3.31
C LYS A 4 21.49 -0.82 -2.02
N MET A 5 21.68 -2.09 -1.67
CA MET A 5 21.18 -2.63 -0.38
C MET A 5 21.89 -2.01 0.80
N LYS A 6 23.22 -1.83 0.73
CA LYS A 6 23.98 -1.10 1.77
C LYS A 6 23.58 0.38 1.89
N LEU A 7 23.05 0.98 0.84
CA LEU A 7 22.55 2.35 0.86
C LEU A 7 21.21 2.45 1.62
N ILE A 8 20.31 1.49 1.41
CA ILE A 8 19.01 1.43 2.10
C ILE A 8 19.18 1.09 3.59
N GLU A 9 20.08 0.17 3.95
CA GLU A 9 20.42 -0.11 5.35
C GLU A 9 21.08 1.06 6.08
N LYS A 10 21.74 1.96 5.36
CA LYS A 10 22.27 3.24 5.91
C LYS A 10 21.19 4.30 6.10
N ILE A 11 20.02 4.14 5.49
CA ILE A 11 18.94 5.13 5.52
C ILE A 11 18.27 5.19 6.88
N PHE A 12 18.21 4.07 7.61
CA PHE A 12 17.48 4.00 8.86
C PHE A 12 18.25 3.23 9.93
N SER A 13 18.71 3.91 10.97
CA SER A 13 19.16 3.23 12.20
C SER A 13 18.78 4.04 13.43
N VAL A 14 18.20 3.36 14.42
CA VAL A 14 17.91 3.95 15.74
C VAL A 14 18.94 3.43 16.72
N LYS A 15 19.73 4.32 17.35
CA LYS A 15 20.67 3.97 18.41
C LYS A 15 20.21 4.59 19.74
N ASN A 16 19.95 3.75 20.73
CA ASN A 16 19.73 4.20 22.10
C ASN A 16 21.07 4.51 22.77
N ARG A 17 21.24 5.73 23.25
CA ARG A 17 22.35 6.14 24.15
C ARG A 17 21.76 6.62 25.47
N LYS A 18 22.52 6.46 26.58
CA LYS A 18 22.05 6.64 27.97
C LYS A 18 21.04 7.76 28.25
N ASN A 19 20.97 8.83 27.45
CA ASN A 19 20.01 9.93 27.63
C ASN A 19 19.40 10.44 26.33
N HIS A 20 19.56 9.73 25.20
CA HIS A 20 19.11 10.20 23.88
C HIS A 20 18.77 9.04 22.97
N LYS A 21 17.71 9.21 22.17
CA LYS A 21 17.45 8.38 21.00
C LYS A 21 18.03 9.10 19.77
N VAL A 22 18.88 8.44 19.01
CA VAL A 22 19.47 8.99 17.78
C VAL A 22 18.89 8.22 16.61
N VAL A 23 18.18 8.93 15.75
CA VAL A 23 17.64 8.41 14.49
C VAL A 23 18.56 8.91 13.38
N HIS A 24 19.10 8.00 12.60
CA HIS A 24 19.87 8.30 11.40
C HIS A 24 18.98 8.10 10.18
N LEU A 25 18.74 9.15 9.43
CA LEU A 25 18.08 9.18 8.13
C LEU A 25 19.11 9.66 7.11
N LEU A 26 19.11 9.15 5.92
CA LEU A 26 20.09 9.21 4.82
C LEU A 26 21.12 10.37 4.85
N PHE A 27 20.70 11.59 5.23
CA PHE A 27 21.54 12.79 5.32
C PHE A 27 21.35 13.56 6.61
N PHE A 28 20.51 13.09 7.53
CA PHE A 28 20.20 13.79 8.76
C PHE A 28 20.42 12.91 9.98
N ARG A 29 21.12 13.47 10.95
CA ARG A 29 21.27 12.90 12.29
C ARG A 29 20.41 13.71 13.23
N MET A 30 19.31 13.15 13.73
CA MET A 30 18.45 13.80 14.69
C MET A 30 18.70 13.27 16.10
N LYS A 31 18.84 14.17 17.06
CA LYS A 31 19.08 13.86 18.47
C LYS A 31 17.90 14.35 19.28
N PHE A 32 17.17 13.43 19.91
CA PHE A 32 16.00 13.75 20.72
C PHE A 32 16.33 13.64 22.21
N ARG A 33 15.95 14.63 23.03
CA ARG A 33 15.98 14.50 24.48
C ARG A 33 14.85 13.57 24.95
N GLN A 34 15.11 12.81 26.02
CA GLN A 34 14.27 11.70 26.50
C GLN A 34 12.83 12.09 26.93
N ARG A 35 12.47 13.39 26.94
CA ARG A 35 11.16 13.91 27.34
C ARG A 35 10.12 14.02 26.20
N VAL A 36 10.46 13.63 24.97
CA VAL A 36 9.51 13.65 23.86
C VAL A 36 8.62 12.43 23.96
N SER A 37 7.30 12.61 23.97
CA SER A 37 6.36 11.49 24.00
C SER A 37 6.56 10.58 22.80
N ASN A 38 6.32 9.28 22.96
CA ASN A 38 6.42 8.32 21.84
C ASN A 38 5.50 8.74 20.67
N GLN A 39 4.36 9.39 20.94
CA GLN A 39 3.45 9.88 19.94
C GLN A 39 4.03 11.05 19.14
N GLU A 40 4.67 11.99 19.79
CA GLU A 40 5.30 13.13 19.12
C GLU A 40 6.50 12.70 18.29
N LEU A 41 7.26 11.70 18.76
CA LEU A 41 8.34 11.08 18.01
C LEU A 41 7.79 10.35 16.77
N LEU A 42 6.72 9.57 16.90
CA LEU A 42 6.04 8.90 15.79
C LEU A 42 5.50 9.91 14.76
N ASN A 43 4.89 11.00 15.20
CA ASN A 43 4.37 12.03 14.29
C ASN A 43 5.50 12.70 13.49
N LYS A 44 6.65 12.98 14.14
CA LYS A 44 7.82 13.54 13.45
C LYS A 44 8.47 12.55 12.48
N ILE A 45 8.57 11.28 12.86
CA ILE A 45 9.07 10.21 11.99
C ILE A 45 8.12 10.06 10.78
N ASN A 46 6.82 9.99 10.99
CA ASN A 46 5.83 9.88 9.91
C ASN A 46 5.86 11.08 8.95
N ALA A 47 6.02 12.30 9.47
CA ALA A 47 6.15 13.50 8.62
C ALA A 47 7.42 13.46 7.74
N ILE A 48 8.51 12.91 8.26
CA ILE A 48 9.77 12.77 7.52
C ILE A 48 9.65 11.65 6.49
N LEU A 49 9.08 10.49 6.87
CA LEU A 49 8.86 9.35 5.98
C LEU A 49 7.92 9.74 4.81
N CYS A 50 6.85 10.48 5.08
CA CYS A 50 5.94 10.96 4.06
C CYS A 50 6.61 11.94 3.06
N ASN A 51 7.63 12.67 3.50
CA ASN A 51 8.42 13.55 2.65
C ASN A 51 9.48 12.78 1.85
N GLU A 52 10.07 11.73 2.42
CA GLU A 52 10.99 10.82 1.74
C GLU A 52 10.26 9.97 0.70
N GLU A 53 9.04 9.50 0.95
CA GLU A 53 8.21 8.81 -0.05
C GLU A 53 7.97 9.68 -1.29
N LYS A 54 7.74 10.98 -1.12
CA LYS A 54 7.63 11.92 -2.25
C LYS A 54 8.94 12.09 -3.01
N ILE A 55 10.06 12.08 -2.31
CA ILE A 55 11.41 12.20 -2.93
C ILE A 55 11.77 10.90 -3.63
N ILE A 56 11.51 9.76 -3.00
CA ILE A 56 11.73 8.42 -3.59
C ILE A 56 10.78 8.23 -4.78
N GLY A 57 9.52 8.61 -4.68
CA GLY A 57 8.58 8.59 -5.80
C GLY A 57 9.08 9.41 -7.00
N LYS A 58 9.61 10.62 -6.76
CA LYS A 58 10.24 11.44 -7.81
C LYS A 58 11.53 10.82 -8.37
N LEU A 59 12.36 10.22 -7.52
CA LEU A 59 13.58 9.51 -7.96
C LEU A 59 13.26 8.27 -8.78
N ILE A 60 12.18 7.55 -8.41
CA ILE A 60 11.66 6.40 -9.16
C ILE A 60 11.09 6.86 -10.51
N GLU A 61 10.32 7.96 -10.55
CA GLU A 61 9.81 8.56 -11.79
C GLU A 61 10.93 9.02 -12.72
N THR A 62 12.06 9.44 -12.18
CA THR A 62 13.23 9.88 -12.96
C THR A 62 14.20 8.75 -13.27
N SER A 63 14.10 7.58 -12.64
CA SER A 63 14.94 6.43 -12.95
C SER A 63 14.56 5.85 -14.30
N LYS A 64 15.47 5.90 -15.28
CA LYS A 64 15.24 5.29 -16.60
C LYS A 64 15.02 3.78 -16.43
N PRO A 65 13.93 3.21 -16.99
CA PRO A 65 13.70 1.77 -16.95
C PRO A 65 14.88 1.02 -17.59
N LYS A 66 15.19 -0.16 -17.06
CA LYS A 66 16.15 -1.06 -17.71
C LYS A 66 15.71 -1.33 -19.14
N LYS A 67 16.64 -1.24 -20.12
CA LYS A 67 16.38 -1.44 -21.55
C LYS A 67 15.32 -2.53 -21.79
N GLY A 68 14.16 -2.15 -22.36
CA GLY A 68 13.17 -3.05 -22.93
C GLY A 68 11.84 -3.18 -22.18
N LYS A 69 11.71 -2.75 -20.91
CA LYS A 69 10.42 -2.82 -20.18
C LYS A 69 10.00 -1.46 -19.65
N ALA A 70 8.71 -1.20 -19.72
CA ALA A 70 8.12 -0.02 -19.10
C ALA A 70 8.24 -0.08 -17.56
N PHE A 71 8.12 1.05 -16.88
CA PHE A 71 8.19 1.12 -15.42
C PHE A 71 6.79 1.33 -14.84
N LEU A 72 6.37 0.43 -13.95
CA LEU A 72 5.17 0.56 -13.14
C LEU A 72 5.62 0.87 -11.71
N PRO A 73 5.46 2.12 -11.24
CA PRO A 73 6.06 2.54 -9.97
C PRO A 73 5.46 1.83 -8.76
N PHE A 74 4.16 1.56 -8.80
CA PHE A 74 3.40 1.01 -7.70
C PHE A 74 2.29 0.09 -8.19
N LEU A 75 2.03 -0.94 -7.43
CA LEU A 75 0.92 -1.88 -7.64
C LEU A 75 0.39 -2.30 -6.27
N SER A 76 -0.92 -2.39 -6.14
CA SER A 76 -1.53 -3.03 -4.97
C SER A 76 -2.59 -4.04 -5.39
N LEU A 77 -2.91 -4.97 -4.51
CA LEU A 77 -3.97 -5.94 -4.73
C LEU A 77 -4.55 -6.44 -3.41
N HIS A 78 -5.80 -6.85 -3.44
CA HIS A 78 -6.42 -7.53 -2.31
C HIS A 78 -6.11 -9.02 -2.33
N LEU A 79 -5.56 -9.52 -1.22
CA LEU A 79 -5.45 -10.94 -0.96
C LEU A 79 -6.80 -11.52 -0.55
N VAL A 80 -7.55 -10.75 0.25
CA VAL A 80 -8.94 -11.01 0.62
C VAL A 80 -9.70 -9.70 0.66
N ASP A 81 -11.00 -9.72 0.42
CA ASP A 81 -11.82 -8.50 0.55
C ASP A 81 -12.39 -8.33 1.96
N LYS A 82 -12.55 -9.42 2.71
CA LYS A 82 -12.99 -9.34 4.11
C LYS A 82 -11.93 -8.70 5.01
N CYS A 83 -12.42 -7.98 6.01
CA CYS A 83 -11.60 -7.41 7.08
C CYS A 83 -12.14 -7.85 8.45
N ASN A 84 -11.24 -7.97 9.43
CA ASN A 84 -11.59 -8.16 10.84
C ASN A 84 -11.92 -6.83 11.55
N ASN A 85 -11.81 -5.69 10.83
CA ASN A 85 -12.26 -4.37 11.25
C ASN A 85 -13.48 -3.93 10.42
N ASN A 86 -14.31 -3.09 11.05
CA ASN A 86 -15.46 -2.44 10.41
C ASN A 86 -15.25 -0.93 10.36
N CYS A 87 -14.27 -0.48 9.57
CA CYS A 87 -13.92 0.93 9.48
C CYS A 87 -15.00 1.70 8.74
N GLU A 88 -15.50 2.78 9.36
CA GLU A 88 -16.33 3.76 8.68
C GLU A 88 -15.52 4.38 7.52
N SER A 89 -16.17 4.56 6.38
CA SER A 89 -15.53 5.16 5.19
C SER A 89 -14.29 4.43 4.67
N CYS A 90 -14.26 3.10 4.76
CA CYS A 90 -13.20 2.30 4.15
C CYS A 90 -13.10 2.59 2.65
N SER A 91 -11.96 3.10 2.18
CA SER A 91 -11.74 3.45 0.77
C SER A 91 -11.74 2.25 -0.19
N HIS A 92 -11.62 1.05 0.35
CA HIS A 92 -11.67 -0.23 -0.37
C HIS A 92 -13.02 -0.93 -0.27
N PHE A 93 -13.99 -0.32 0.42
CA PHE A 93 -15.35 -0.86 0.65
C PHE A 93 -15.37 -2.28 1.26
N CYS A 94 -14.35 -2.64 2.03
CA CYS A 94 -14.19 -3.98 2.59
C CYS A 94 -15.33 -4.40 3.53
N THR A 95 -16.00 -3.42 4.17
CA THR A 95 -17.17 -3.66 5.02
C THR A 95 -18.43 -4.04 4.23
N LEU A 96 -18.43 -3.76 2.93
CA LEU A 96 -19.53 -4.00 2.00
C LEU A 96 -19.23 -5.17 1.05
N ALA A 97 -18.01 -5.72 1.13
CA ALA A 97 -17.47 -6.66 0.17
C ALA A 97 -17.95 -8.09 0.38
N ASP A 98 -17.96 -8.85 -0.70
CA ASP A 98 -18.20 -10.29 -0.70
C ASP A 98 -17.00 -11.09 -0.15
N ASN A 99 -17.18 -12.42 -0.10
CA ASN A 99 -16.14 -13.35 0.30
C ASN A 99 -15.14 -13.63 -0.85
N PHE A 100 -14.37 -12.64 -1.26
CA PHE A 100 -13.29 -12.87 -2.20
C PHE A 100 -12.04 -13.34 -1.46
N ILE A 101 -11.38 -14.36 -2.01
CA ILE A 101 -10.04 -14.82 -1.62
C ILE A 101 -9.26 -14.99 -2.91
N LEU A 102 -8.10 -14.35 -3.00
CA LEU A 102 -7.22 -14.42 -4.16
C LEU A 102 -6.74 -15.85 -4.39
N ASN A 103 -6.93 -16.37 -5.58
CA ASN A 103 -6.38 -17.67 -5.94
C ASN A 103 -4.88 -17.52 -6.29
N PRO A 104 -3.96 -18.23 -5.60
CA PRO A 104 -2.53 -18.09 -5.86
C PRO A 104 -2.13 -18.41 -7.31
N SER A 105 -2.81 -19.36 -7.97
CA SER A 105 -2.45 -19.73 -9.35
C SER A 105 -2.88 -18.66 -10.37
N ASP A 106 -3.99 -17.98 -10.14
CA ASP A 106 -4.41 -16.87 -11.00
C ASP A 106 -3.55 -15.64 -10.77
N TYR A 107 -3.19 -15.37 -9.52
CA TYR A 107 -2.23 -14.34 -9.15
C TYR A 107 -0.86 -14.55 -9.82
N GLU A 108 -0.36 -15.78 -9.80
CA GLU A 108 0.92 -16.15 -10.44
C GLU A 108 0.90 -15.82 -11.94
N LYS A 109 -0.18 -16.16 -12.64
CA LYS A 109 -0.36 -15.84 -14.07
C LYS A 109 -0.34 -14.33 -14.31
N ASP A 110 -1.08 -13.59 -13.51
CA ASP A 110 -1.15 -12.12 -13.63
C ASP A 110 0.22 -11.49 -13.41
N LEU A 111 0.96 -11.95 -12.39
CA LEU A 111 2.31 -11.45 -12.13
C LEU A 111 3.30 -11.77 -13.24
N ILE A 112 3.23 -12.97 -13.84
CA ILE A 112 4.08 -13.34 -14.98
C ILE A 112 3.83 -12.37 -16.14
N ILE A 113 2.57 -12.09 -16.45
CA ILE A 113 2.19 -11.15 -17.52
C ILE A 113 2.73 -9.75 -17.23
N LEU A 114 2.54 -9.25 -16.01
CA LEU A 114 3.02 -7.94 -15.60
C LEU A 114 4.56 -7.87 -15.62
N ALA A 115 5.25 -8.92 -15.14
CA ALA A 115 6.70 -8.99 -15.15
C ALA A 115 7.29 -9.01 -16.56
N HIS A 116 6.57 -9.54 -17.55
CA HIS A 116 6.97 -9.45 -18.96
C HIS A 116 6.87 -8.01 -19.49
N LYS A 117 5.88 -7.25 -19.08
CA LYS A 117 5.56 -5.90 -19.58
C LYS A 117 6.29 -4.80 -18.82
N PHE A 118 6.46 -4.97 -17.51
CA PHE A 118 6.89 -3.91 -16.60
C PHE A 118 8.06 -4.32 -15.70
N ASN A 119 8.84 -3.31 -15.32
CA ASN A 119 9.61 -3.33 -14.09
C ASN A 119 8.72 -2.72 -13.01
N VAL A 120 8.29 -3.52 -12.04
CA VAL A 120 7.42 -3.07 -10.93
C VAL A 120 8.31 -2.56 -9.80
N GLY A 121 8.09 -1.32 -9.36
CA GLY A 121 8.87 -0.69 -8.30
C GLY A 121 8.49 -1.22 -6.93
N GLU A 122 7.23 -1.14 -6.60
CA GLU A 122 6.66 -1.55 -5.31
C GLU A 122 5.37 -2.32 -5.53
N ILE A 123 5.11 -3.32 -4.67
CA ILE A 123 3.85 -4.03 -4.61
C ILE A 123 3.34 -4.09 -3.16
N ASP A 124 2.12 -3.58 -2.96
CA ASP A 124 1.40 -3.67 -1.69
C ASP A 124 0.44 -4.86 -1.70
N LEU A 125 0.75 -5.86 -0.87
CA LEU A 125 -0.12 -6.98 -0.57
C LEU A 125 -1.07 -6.54 0.55
N MET A 126 -2.33 -6.33 0.20
CA MET A 126 -3.31 -5.75 1.10
C MET A 126 -4.68 -6.43 0.97
N GLY A 127 -5.74 -5.74 1.26
CA GLY A 127 -7.09 -6.21 1.09
C GLY A 127 -8.02 -5.55 2.10
N GLY A 128 -8.99 -6.31 2.60
CA GLY A 128 -9.62 -6.02 3.87
C GLY A 128 -8.57 -6.18 4.97
N GLU A 129 -8.25 -7.41 5.32
CA GLU A 129 -7.09 -7.74 6.16
C GLU A 129 -6.33 -8.91 5.52
N PRO A 130 -5.13 -8.69 4.97
CA PRO A 130 -4.40 -9.71 4.23
C PRO A 130 -4.00 -10.92 5.08
N LEU A 131 -3.85 -10.75 6.40
CA LEU A 131 -3.53 -11.85 7.32
C LEU A 131 -4.66 -12.89 7.45
N LEU A 132 -5.84 -12.62 6.89
CA LEU A 132 -6.92 -13.60 6.77
C LEU A 132 -6.76 -14.56 5.60
N HIS A 133 -5.78 -14.30 4.70
CA HIS A 133 -5.58 -15.18 3.54
C HIS A 133 -4.94 -16.50 3.95
N PRO A 134 -5.57 -17.67 3.68
CA PRO A 134 -5.12 -18.97 4.19
C PRO A 134 -3.78 -19.44 3.60
N GLN A 135 -3.37 -18.89 2.47
CA GLN A 135 -2.13 -19.24 1.76
C GLN A 135 -1.21 -18.02 1.59
N ILE A 136 -1.16 -17.13 2.57
CA ILE A 136 -0.39 -15.87 2.49
C ILE A 136 1.11 -16.12 2.24
N VAL A 137 1.68 -17.15 2.84
CA VAL A 137 3.09 -17.55 2.64
C VAL A 137 3.35 -17.88 1.17
N LYS A 138 2.46 -18.64 0.54
CA LYS A 138 2.55 -18.97 -0.88
C LYS A 138 2.50 -17.71 -1.77
N ILE A 139 1.68 -16.73 -1.41
CA ILE A 139 1.64 -15.43 -2.11
C ILE A 139 2.98 -14.71 -2.01
N PHE A 140 3.62 -14.69 -0.84
CA PHE A 140 4.93 -14.08 -0.66
C PHE A 140 5.99 -14.74 -1.55
N ASP A 141 6.03 -16.08 -1.57
CA ASP A 141 6.98 -16.86 -2.39
C ASP A 141 6.78 -16.58 -3.88
N ILE A 142 5.55 -16.65 -4.38
CA ILE A 142 5.19 -16.32 -5.78
C ILE A 142 5.66 -14.90 -6.12
N THR A 143 5.33 -13.92 -5.27
CA THR A 143 5.67 -12.52 -5.52
C THR A 143 7.17 -12.32 -5.65
N ARG A 144 7.95 -12.86 -4.71
CA ARG A 144 9.41 -12.73 -4.70
C ARG A 144 10.07 -13.47 -5.85
N GLN A 145 9.56 -14.65 -6.20
CA GLN A 145 10.10 -15.46 -7.30
C GLN A 145 9.94 -14.74 -8.64
N ILE A 146 8.77 -14.17 -8.91
CA ILE A 146 8.46 -13.52 -10.20
C ILE A 146 9.01 -12.10 -10.27
N LEU A 147 8.97 -11.37 -9.15
CA LEU A 147 9.40 -9.99 -9.03
C LEU A 147 10.59 -9.84 -8.06
N PRO A 148 11.77 -10.38 -8.39
CA PRO A 148 12.90 -10.50 -7.44
C PRO A 148 13.49 -9.15 -6.99
N GLN A 149 13.27 -8.07 -7.74
CA GLN A 149 13.81 -6.75 -7.46
C GLN A 149 12.76 -5.78 -6.89
N THR A 150 11.49 -6.18 -6.89
CA THR A 150 10.38 -5.33 -6.43
C THR A 150 10.40 -5.20 -4.91
N PHE A 151 10.13 -4.00 -4.42
CA PHE A 151 9.87 -3.78 -3.01
C PHE A 151 8.48 -4.33 -2.65
N ILE A 152 8.40 -5.21 -1.66
CA ILE A 152 7.14 -5.88 -1.28
C ILE A 152 6.74 -5.42 0.10
N CYS A 153 5.54 -4.84 0.20
CA CYS A 153 4.92 -4.45 1.46
C CYS A 153 3.67 -5.27 1.77
N LEU A 154 3.52 -5.66 3.01
CA LEU A 154 2.26 -6.15 3.57
C LEU A 154 1.57 -5.01 4.30
N HIS A 155 0.38 -4.61 3.81
CA HIS A 155 -0.40 -3.53 4.42
C HIS A 155 -1.49 -4.12 5.32
N THR A 156 -1.31 -4.06 6.63
CA THR A 156 -2.16 -4.72 7.64
C THR A 156 -2.61 -3.76 8.74
N ASN A 157 -3.75 -4.07 9.36
CA ASN A 157 -4.15 -3.43 10.62
C ASN A 157 -3.38 -3.99 11.85
N GLY A 158 -2.61 -5.06 11.68
CA GLY A 158 -1.72 -5.64 12.68
C GLY A 158 -2.40 -6.45 13.80
N ILE A 159 -3.73 -6.48 13.88
CA ILE A 159 -4.46 -7.14 14.99
C ILE A 159 -4.16 -8.63 15.05
N LEU A 160 -3.96 -9.27 13.91
CA LEU A 160 -3.72 -10.71 13.82
C LEU A 160 -2.24 -11.09 13.95
N LEU A 161 -1.30 -10.14 13.85
CA LEU A 161 0.15 -10.42 13.89
C LEU A 161 0.57 -11.27 15.11
N PRO A 162 0.07 -11.04 16.34
CA PRO A 162 0.42 -11.88 17.49
C PRO A 162 -0.02 -13.36 17.39
N LYS A 163 -0.91 -13.67 16.44
CA LYS A 163 -1.44 -15.02 16.23
C LYS A 163 -0.83 -15.73 15.02
N MET A 164 0.05 -15.04 14.29
CA MET A 164 0.69 -15.63 13.11
C MET A 164 1.74 -16.67 13.53
N PRO A 165 1.77 -17.83 12.85
CA PRO A 165 2.71 -18.90 13.14
C PRO A 165 4.15 -18.52 12.73
N ASP A 166 5.13 -19.26 13.25
CA ASP A 166 6.55 -19.02 12.96
C ASP A 166 6.87 -19.09 11.47
N GLU A 167 6.22 -20.00 10.73
CA GLU A 167 6.34 -20.11 9.27
C GLU A 167 6.04 -18.79 8.53
N PHE A 168 5.05 -18.04 9.01
CA PHE A 168 4.73 -16.71 8.46
C PHE A 168 5.90 -15.74 8.62
N TRP A 169 6.49 -15.69 9.82
CA TRP A 169 7.61 -14.80 10.13
C TRP A 169 8.87 -15.18 9.34
N GLU A 170 9.13 -16.47 9.21
CA GLU A 170 10.21 -17.00 8.37
C GLU A 170 10.02 -16.62 6.90
N ALA A 171 8.81 -16.78 6.38
CA ALA A 171 8.47 -16.40 5.02
C ALA A 171 8.61 -14.88 4.79
N CYS A 172 8.24 -14.06 5.75
CA CYS A 172 8.44 -12.62 5.68
C CYS A 172 9.93 -12.26 5.58
N ARG A 173 10.79 -12.86 6.40
CA ARG A 173 12.24 -12.64 6.35
C ARG A 173 12.83 -13.13 5.03
N LYS A 174 12.53 -14.38 4.63
CA LYS A 174 13.00 -15.01 3.38
C LYS A 174 12.67 -14.14 2.17
N ASN A 175 11.44 -13.65 2.10
CA ASN A 175 10.94 -12.88 0.98
C ASN A 175 11.15 -11.36 1.11
N LYS A 176 11.80 -10.92 2.21
CA LYS A 176 12.06 -9.50 2.49
C LYS A 176 10.77 -8.66 2.42
N ILE A 177 9.74 -9.13 3.11
CA ILE A 177 8.45 -8.42 3.20
C ILE A 177 8.60 -7.31 4.23
N ALA A 178 8.33 -6.07 3.83
CA ALA A 178 8.18 -4.95 4.73
C ALA A 178 6.72 -4.78 5.15
N PHE A 179 6.47 -4.18 6.30
CA PHE A 179 5.11 -3.96 6.80
C PHE A 179 4.75 -2.48 6.79
N LYS A 180 3.55 -2.18 6.28
CA LYS A 180 2.82 -0.94 6.50
C LYS A 180 1.70 -1.24 7.50
N ILE A 181 1.78 -0.70 8.70
CA ILE A 181 0.82 -1.01 9.76
C ILE A 181 -0.05 0.20 10.04
N THR A 182 -1.37 0.02 9.95
CA THR A 182 -2.33 1.05 10.33
C THR A 182 -2.79 0.82 11.77
N LYS A 183 -2.45 1.75 12.67
CA LYS A 183 -2.91 1.74 14.05
C LYS A 183 -4.35 2.26 14.11
N TYR A 184 -5.29 1.37 14.39
CA TYR A 184 -6.68 1.74 14.67
C TYR A 184 -6.95 1.88 16.17
N PRO A 185 -7.96 2.68 16.59
CA PRO A 185 -8.31 2.86 18.02
C PRO A 185 -8.62 1.57 18.76
N VAL A 186 -9.13 0.55 18.06
CA VAL A 186 -9.42 -0.78 18.62
C VAL A 186 -8.18 -1.57 19.03
N MET A 187 -7.00 -1.18 18.53
CA MET A 187 -5.74 -1.84 18.84
C MET A 187 -5.14 -1.27 20.14
N LYS A 188 -5.38 -1.96 21.26
CA LYS A 188 -4.87 -1.54 22.58
C LYS A 188 -3.39 -1.80 22.79
N ASN A 189 -2.84 -2.85 22.16
CA ASN A 189 -1.46 -3.34 22.33
C ASN A 189 -0.56 -3.03 21.15
N PHE A 190 -0.69 -1.86 20.54
CA PHE A 190 0.06 -1.49 19.33
C PHE A 190 1.58 -1.53 19.53
N SER A 191 2.10 -1.10 20.69
CA SER A 191 3.53 -1.17 21.01
C SER A 191 4.07 -2.60 21.01
N GLU A 192 3.28 -3.54 21.53
CA GLU A 192 3.66 -4.97 21.54
C GLU A 192 3.73 -5.55 20.12
N VAL A 193 2.85 -5.11 19.24
CA VAL A 193 2.86 -5.50 17.81
C VAL A 193 4.11 -4.97 17.13
N VAL A 194 4.49 -3.72 17.38
CA VAL A 194 5.73 -3.13 16.85
C VAL A 194 6.95 -3.90 17.38
N ASP A 195 7.00 -4.18 18.69
CA ASP A 195 8.08 -4.95 19.30
C ASP A 195 8.15 -6.39 18.76
N LEU A 196 6.99 -7.00 18.46
CA LEU A 196 6.91 -8.33 17.85
C LEU A 196 7.53 -8.32 16.45
N CYS A 197 7.22 -7.32 15.63
CA CYS A 197 7.82 -7.16 14.31
C CYS A 197 9.33 -6.98 14.40
N LEU A 198 9.80 -6.16 15.34
CA LEU A 198 11.23 -5.91 15.53
C LEU A 198 11.99 -7.17 16.00
N ARG A 199 11.39 -7.96 16.92
CA ARG A 199 11.98 -9.25 17.36
C ARG A 199 12.06 -10.26 16.23
N ASN A 200 11.14 -10.21 15.29
CA ASN A 200 11.13 -11.05 14.09
C ASN A 200 11.96 -10.45 12.94
N GLU A 201 12.71 -9.39 13.17
CA GLU A 201 13.56 -8.72 12.17
C GLU A 201 12.77 -8.21 10.94
N ILE A 202 11.50 -7.86 11.14
CA ILE A 202 10.65 -7.33 10.08
C ILE A 202 10.84 -5.82 9.98
N ARG A 203 11.12 -5.36 8.77
CA ARG A 203 11.15 -3.93 8.45
C ARG A 203 9.74 -3.36 8.51
N ILE A 204 9.53 -2.36 9.36
CA ILE A 204 8.32 -1.54 9.36
C ILE A 204 8.60 -0.33 8.49
N GLU A 205 7.91 -0.25 7.35
CA GLU A 205 8.06 0.86 6.39
C GLU A 205 7.27 2.07 6.82
N THR A 206 6.02 1.87 7.24
CA THR A 206 5.14 2.97 7.63
C THR A 206 4.24 2.56 8.77
N LEU A 207 4.06 3.49 9.72
CA LEU A 207 3.06 3.42 10.78
C LEU A 207 2.01 4.50 10.53
N ILE A 208 0.81 4.08 10.13
CA ILE A 208 -0.31 4.99 9.84
C ILE A 208 -1.17 5.11 11.08
N ASN A 209 -1.56 6.34 11.45
CA ASN A 209 -2.53 6.58 12.51
C ASN A 209 -3.94 6.59 11.93
N GLY A 210 -4.73 5.56 12.19
CA GLY A 210 -6.09 5.38 11.69
C GLY A 210 -7.17 6.00 12.58
N ASN A 211 -6.88 7.08 13.29
CA ASN A 211 -7.85 7.75 14.18
C ASN A 211 -8.81 8.67 13.42
N GLU A 212 -8.48 9.06 12.19
CA GLU A 212 -9.28 9.95 11.37
C GLU A 212 -9.76 9.19 10.12
N PHE A 213 -11.07 9.13 9.94
CA PHE A 213 -11.69 8.53 8.76
C PHE A 213 -12.15 9.63 7.82
N LEU A 214 -11.53 9.69 6.65
CA LEU A 214 -11.95 10.61 5.61
C LEU A 214 -13.16 10.04 4.88
N HIS A 215 -14.24 10.81 4.81
CA HIS A 215 -15.41 10.44 4.01
C HIS A 215 -15.12 10.70 2.53
N TRP A 216 -14.67 9.67 1.84
CA TRP A 216 -14.22 9.74 0.44
C TRP A 216 -15.33 10.03 -0.55
N MET A 217 -16.52 9.47 -0.28
CA MET A 217 -17.62 9.48 -1.25
C MET A 217 -18.47 10.75 -1.12
N ASP A 218 -18.82 11.30 -2.27
CA ASP A 218 -19.84 12.31 -2.44
C ASP A 218 -20.89 11.80 -3.44
N ARG A 219 -22.03 11.36 -2.93
CA ARG A 219 -23.11 10.77 -3.74
C ARG A 219 -23.80 11.78 -4.64
N SER A 220 -23.61 13.08 -4.44
CA SER A 220 -24.20 14.13 -5.28
C SER A 220 -23.71 14.08 -6.73
N GLY A 221 -22.50 13.55 -6.96
CA GLY A 221 -21.87 13.53 -8.28
C GLY A 221 -21.54 14.92 -8.83
N ASN A 222 -21.49 15.95 -7.98
CA ASN A 222 -21.19 17.33 -8.38
C ASN A 222 -19.68 17.64 -8.45
N GLY A 223 -18.84 16.66 -8.15
CA GLY A 223 -17.40 16.82 -8.18
C GLY A 223 -16.84 17.05 -9.59
N GLN A 224 -15.82 17.88 -9.69
CA GLN A 224 -15.11 18.12 -10.95
C GLN A 224 -14.10 17.00 -11.18
N ILE A 225 -14.29 16.21 -12.23
CA ILE A 225 -13.53 14.97 -12.50
C ILE A 225 -12.02 15.25 -12.51
N GLU A 226 -11.57 16.21 -13.33
CA GLU A 226 -10.17 16.57 -13.48
C GLU A 226 -9.56 17.08 -12.18
N GLU A 227 -10.25 18.01 -11.51
CA GLU A 227 -9.79 18.62 -10.25
C GLU A 227 -9.64 17.55 -9.17
N ASN A 228 -10.64 16.68 -9.01
CA ASN A 228 -10.62 15.61 -8.01
C ASN A 228 -9.52 14.58 -8.31
N PHE A 229 -9.35 14.21 -9.59
CA PHE A 229 -8.30 13.30 -10.01
C PHE A 229 -6.91 13.86 -9.69
N HIS A 230 -6.61 15.10 -10.10
CA HIS A 230 -5.31 15.72 -9.87
C HIS A 230 -5.04 15.95 -8.38
N ALA A 231 -6.03 16.38 -7.61
CA ALA A 231 -5.88 16.53 -6.17
C ALA A 231 -5.57 15.19 -5.47
N CYS A 232 -6.28 14.13 -5.86
CA CYS A 232 -6.05 12.78 -5.34
C CYS A 232 -4.64 12.28 -5.70
N LYS A 233 -4.21 12.39 -6.95
CA LYS A 233 -2.88 11.97 -7.41
C LYS A 233 -1.76 12.78 -6.76
N SER A 234 -1.96 14.08 -6.54
CA SER A 234 -0.98 14.92 -5.85
C SER A 234 -0.79 14.52 -4.39
N LYS A 235 -1.84 14.08 -3.70
CA LYS A 235 -1.80 13.73 -2.28
C LYS A 235 -1.37 12.29 -2.01
N PHE A 236 -1.89 11.34 -2.80
CA PHE A 236 -1.71 9.90 -2.56
C PHE A 236 -0.80 9.22 -3.58
N GLY A 237 -0.41 9.91 -4.66
CA GLY A 237 0.40 9.33 -5.72
C GLY A 237 -0.33 8.23 -6.50
N CYS A 238 0.34 7.12 -6.69
CA CYS A 238 -0.21 5.95 -7.39
C CYS A 238 -0.94 5.03 -6.41
N CYS A 239 -2.18 4.66 -6.74
CA CYS A 239 -3.02 3.72 -5.97
C CYS A 239 -3.56 2.63 -6.91
N TYR A 240 -2.72 2.12 -7.83
CA TYR A 240 -3.15 1.17 -8.85
C TYR A 240 -3.51 -0.18 -8.25
N ILE A 241 -4.65 -0.73 -8.65
CA ILE A 241 -5.16 -2.01 -8.14
C ILE A 241 -5.13 -3.06 -9.25
N LEU A 242 -4.51 -4.19 -8.96
CA LEU A 242 -4.65 -5.42 -9.78
C LEU A 242 -5.84 -6.24 -9.27
N ARG A 243 -6.76 -6.56 -10.17
CA ARG A 243 -7.92 -7.41 -9.85
C ARG A 243 -8.39 -8.15 -11.09
N ASN A 244 -8.46 -9.48 -11.03
CA ASN A 244 -9.00 -10.33 -12.10
C ASN A 244 -8.38 -9.99 -13.47
N SER A 245 -7.05 -10.04 -13.58
CA SER A 245 -6.27 -9.72 -14.79
C SER A 245 -6.51 -8.33 -15.36
N LYS A 246 -6.97 -7.38 -14.54
CA LYS A 246 -7.18 -5.99 -14.92
C LYS A 246 -6.48 -5.04 -13.95
N LEU A 247 -6.03 -3.90 -14.47
CA LEU A 247 -5.54 -2.79 -13.66
C LEU A 247 -6.58 -1.68 -13.58
N TYR A 248 -6.70 -1.13 -12.39
CA TYR A 248 -7.57 0.00 -12.06
C TYR A 248 -6.73 1.15 -11.51
N THR A 249 -7.18 2.36 -11.77
CA THR A 249 -6.47 3.59 -11.36
C THR A 249 -6.49 3.80 -9.84
N CYS A 250 -7.50 3.27 -9.13
CA CYS A 250 -7.65 3.41 -7.68
C CYS A 250 -8.65 2.39 -7.11
N PRO A 251 -8.73 2.23 -5.77
CA PRO A 251 -9.69 1.34 -5.11
C PRO A 251 -11.15 1.67 -5.44
N THR A 252 -11.52 2.95 -5.45
CA THR A 252 -12.90 3.36 -5.77
C THR A 252 -13.31 2.88 -7.16
N ALA A 253 -12.42 3.01 -8.16
CA ALA A 253 -12.68 2.51 -9.51
C ALA A 253 -12.84 0.98 -9.55
N CYS A 254 -12.04 0.26 -8.73
CA CYS A 254 -12.03 -1.20 -8.71
C CYS A 254 -13.24 -1.80 -7.98
N TYR A 255 -13.72 -1.16 -6.90
CA TYR A 255 -14.68 -1.77 -5.97
C TYR A 255 -16.02 -1.03 -5.87
N MET A 256 -16.34 -0.12 -6.82
CA MET A 256 -17.58 0.65 -6.84
C MET A 256 -18.84 -0.24 -6.89
N ASP A 257 -18.73 -1.42 -7.46
CA ASP A 257 -19.82 -2.40 -7.50
C ASP A 257 -20.27 -2.85 -6.11
N TYR A 258 -19.37 -2.96 -5.12
CA TYR A 258 -19.73 -3.26 -3.73
C TYR A 258 -20.58 -2.15 -3.11
N TYR A 259 -20.18 -0.89 -3.38
CA TYR A 259 -20.93 0.27 -2.94
C TYR A 259 -22.33 0.31 -3.56
N ASN A 260 -22.42 0.13 -4.89
CA ASN A 260 -23.67 0.14 -5.64
C ASN A 260 -24.64 -0.93 -5.12
N ARG A 261 -24.18 -2.17 -4.94
CA ARG A 261 -25.01 -3.27 -4.45
C ARG A 261 -25.54 -3.02 -3.05
N TYR A 262 -24.70 -2.51 -2.15
CA TYR A 262 -25.10 -2.29 -0.76
C TYR A 262 -26.08 -1.13 -0.60
N PHE A 263 -25.83 -0.03 -1.30
CA PHE A 263 -26.64 1.19 -1.19
C PHE A 263 -27.75 1.28 -2.25
N ASN A 264 -27.92 0.26 -3.09
CA ASN A 264 -28.85 0.23 -4.22
C ASN A 264 -28.71 1.49 -5.09
N THR A 265 -27.49 1.77 -5.56
CA THR A 265 -27.13 2.91 -6.41
C THR A 265 -26.56 2.43 -7.74
N GLU A 266 -26.55 3.34 -8.74
CA GLU A 266 -26.03 3.08 -10.09
C GLU A 266 -24.86 4.03 -10.40
N LEU A 267 -23.91 4.18 -9.48
CA LEU A 267 -22.72 4.98 -9.72
C LEU A 267 -21.84 4.30 -10.77
N PRO A 268 -21.06 5.07 -11.56
CA PRO A 268 -20.24 4.50 -12.64
C PRO A 268 -19.28 3.42 -12.13
N VAL A 269 -19.34 2.24 -12.73
CA VAL A 269 -18.42 1.13 -12.51
C VAL A 269 -17.39 1.13 -13.63
N GLU A 270 -16.13 1.24 -13.29
CA GLU A 270 -15.04 1.25 -14.26
C GLU A 270 -14.70 -0.18 -14.71
N ALA A 271 -14.45 -0.35 -15.99
CA ALA A 271 -14.15 -1.67 -16.55
C ALA A 271 -12.75 -2.18 -16.22
N GLY A 272 -11.83 -1.26 -15.80
CA GLY A 272 -10.40 -1.55 -15.70
C GLY A 272 -9.75 -1.77 -17.07
N ILE A 273 -8.43 -1.81 -17.11
CA ILE A 273 -7.67 -2.15 -18.32
C ILE A 273 -7.12 -3.56 -18.23
N ASP A 274 -7.34 -4.35 -19.26
CA ASP A 274 -6.90 -5.75 -19.33
C ASP A 274 -5.38 -5.84 -19.48
N ILE A 275 -4.71 -6.58 -18.57
CA ILE A 275 -3.26 -6.71 -18.61
C ILE A 275 -2.77 -7.72 -19.66
N ILE A 276 -3.65 -8.58 -20.16
CA ILE A 276 -3.30 -9.62 -21.14
C ILE A 276 -3.20 -9.01 -22.53
N TYR A 277 -4.24 -8.28 -22.93
CA TYR A 277 -4.42 -7.81 -24.30
C TYR A 277 -3.89 -6.39 -24.54
N SER A 278 -3.72 -5.57 -23.50
CA SER A 278 -3.26 -4.19 -23.66
C SER A 278 -1.73 -4.09 -23.64
N SER A 279 -1.19 -3.20 -24.45
CA SER A 279 0.23 -2.86 -24.45
C SER A 279 0.64 -2.12 -23.17
N PRO A 280 1.93 -2.09 -22.79
CA PRO A 280 2.41 -1.29 -21.67
C PRO A 280 2.04 0.19 -21.77
N GLU A 281 2.06 0.75 -22.98
CA GLU A 281 1.73 2.15 -23.23
C GLU A 281 0.25 2.44 -22.97
N GLU A 282 -0.65 1.59 -23.49
CA GLU A 282 -2.09 1.69 -23.26
C GLU A 282 -2.42 1.59 -21.77
N ILE A 283 -1.78 0.65 -21.05
CA ILE A 283 -1.95 0.51 -19.59
C ILE A 283 -1.52 1.78 -18.87
N LEU A 284 -0.33 2.31 -19.17
CA LEU A 284 0.18 3.51 -18.50
C LEU A 284 -0.66 4.75 -18.83
N ASN A 285 -1.19 4.85 -20.04
CA ASN A 285 -2.09 5.94 -20.44
C ASN A 285 -3.42 5.86 -19.68
N TYR A 286 -4.04 4.66 -19.61
CA TYR A 286 -5.26 4.45 -18.83
C TYR A 286 -5.07 4.85 -17.35
N LEU A 287 -3.97 4.42 -16.72
CA LEU A 287 -3.70 4.69 -15.31
C LEU A 287 -3.48 6.19 -14.98
N LYS A 288 -3.21 7.00 -16.00
CA LYS A 288 -3.03 8.48 -15.89
C LYS A 288 -4.29 9.27 -16.27
N THR A 289 -5.32 8.59 -16.75
CA THR A 289 -6.54 9.24 -17.24
C THR A 289 -7.55 9.39 -16.10
N PRO A 290 -8.16 10.58 -15.94
CA PRO A 290 -9.28 10.77 -15.05
C PRO A 290 -10.46 9.87 -15.42
N LEU A 291 -11.17 9.37 -14.41
CA LEU A 291 -12.27 8.43 -14.59
C LEU A 291 -13.62 9.06 -14.21
N SER A 292 -14.70 8.53 -14.77
CA SER A 292 -16.05 9.04 -14.50
C SER A 292 -16.42 8.95 -13.01
N CYS A 293 -15.91 7.96 -12.28
CA CYS A 293 -16.11 7.80 -10.86
C CYS A 293 -15.45 8.90 -10.02
N CYS A 294 -14.49 9.67 -10.55
CA CYS A 294 -13.83 10.76 -9.84
C CYS A 294 -14.81 11.88 -9.43
N ARG A 295 -15.94 12.05 -10.12
CA ARG A 295 -16.96 13.03 -9.73
C ARG A 295 -17.66 12.71 -8.40
N TYR A 296 -17.62 11.43 -8.00
CA TYR A 296 -18.20 10.96 -6.75
C TYR A 296 -17.17 10.88 -5.61
N CYS A 297 -15.95 11.33 -5.84
CA CYS A 297 -14.97 11.52 -4.79
C CYS A 297 -14.99 12.97 -4.29
N ARG A 298 -14.84 13.16 -2.99
CA ARG A 298 -14.62 14.49 -2.43
C ARG A 298 -13.25 15.01 -2.82
N ASN A 299 -13.16 16.31 -3.10
CA ASN A 299 -11.86 16.93 -3.33
C ASN A 299 -11.04 16.91 -2.05
N ILE A 300 -9.97 16.13 -2.07
CA ILE A 300 -9.14 15.85 -0.89
C ILE A 300 -8.45 17.08 -0.32
N ASN A 301 -8.21 18.11 -1.15
CA ASN A 301 -7.63 19.37 -0.68
C ASN A 301 -8.64 20.26 0.08
N LYS A 302 -9.94 19.95 -0.06
CA LYS A 302 -11.05 20.65 0.60
C LYS A 302 -11.57 19.89 1.83
N LEU A 303 -11.06 18.69 2.11
CA LEU A 303 -11.39 17.94 3.33
C LEU A 303 -10.61 18.54 4.51
N LYS A 304 -11.36 18.95 5.53
CA LYS A 304 -10.83 19.40 6.83
C LYS A 304 -10.75 18.23 7.79
#